data_379b759d433cdd28548ecedbe2fcbea1
#
_entry.id   379b759d433cdd28548ecedbe2fcbea1
#
_cell.length_a   1.000
_cell.length_b   1.000
_cell.length_c   1.000
_cell.angle_alpha   90.00
_cell.angle_beta   90.00
_cell.angle_gamma   90.00
#
_symmetry.space_group_name_H-M   'P 1'
#
loop_
_entity.id
_entity.type
_entity.pdbx_description
1 polymer ?
#
loop_
_entity_poly.entity_id
_entity_poly.type
_entity_poly.pdbx_seq_one_letter_code
_entity_poly.pdbx_strand_id
1 'polypeptide(L)'
;MRKERGSVFVDGKTGRLVGQIKVNGVVKRITQRKFEGNKEFKERFNELVNSIDFSFKPEGQDNLYSLIEQYIKQKNIDGYTSARSYARNIESLRLLDKCCDFLHKQVILVTTNDIVKAKDNMRQYAQSTIGKMWSLLKVGFNIAYHRHFIQYDLMNDVTLKIPLSTKTSKVVGALDKNERAHLRSVLENEEKDHPYSLIVRLQLETGMRIGEVLARSFNDINFEKGTMKIWNTLTKDENYNIIWSEHTKTYSASTKIDKGAREIPLTSNMLSELSKRFKDYSRSNLSNIHNCIFYDYANGEFIKPEEVNSWLRRINIKYKITDKSLTTHIMRHTRITELTEQHLHPIVIHYMVGHSDKSSITENVYTDVSLDFVKQELTKMG
;
A
#
# COMPACT_ATOMS: atom_id res chain seq x y z
N MET A 1 -8.85 -45.47 -34.23
CA MET A 1 -7.92 -45.44 -33.09
C MET A 1 -7.68 -44.00 -32.69
N ARG A 2 -8.21 -43.54 -31.52
CA ARG A 2 -7.83 -42.23 -30.94
C ARG A 2 -6.38 -42.37 -30.48
N LYS A 3 -5.45 -41.67 -31.12
CA LYS A 3 -4.08 -41.52 -30.55
C LYS A 3 -4.20 -40.92 -29.18
N GLU A 4 -3.69 -41.60 -28.17
CA GLU A 4 -3.60 -41.06 -26.81
C GLU A 4 -2.84 -39.72 -26.87
N ARG A 5 -3.53 -38.63 -26.52
CA ARG A 5 -2.99 -37.26 -26.61
C ARG A 5 -2.09 -36.90 -25.42
N GLY A 6 -1.80 -37.84 -24.52
CA GLY A 6 -0.91 -37.70 -23.38
C GLY A 6 -0.51 -39.04 -22.80
N SER A 7 0.51 -39.06 -21.96
CA SER A 7 1.00 -40.28 -21.28
C SER A 7 1.08 -40.06 -19.76
N VAL A 8 0.82 -41.12 -19.00
CA VAL A 8 0.98 -41.13 -17.53
C VAL A 8 2.05 -42.19 -17.20
N PHE A 9 3.05 -41.85 -16.43
CA PHE A 9 4.11 -42.72 -15.96
C PHE A 9 4.43 -42.47 -14.50
N VAL A 10 5.15 -43.37 -13.86
CA VAL A 10 5.63 -43.21 -12.47
C VAL A 10 7.02 -42.56 -12.50
N ASP A 11 7.17 -41.50 -11.73
CA ASP A 11 8.46 -40.86 -11.52
C ASP A 11 9.34 -41.77 -10.65
N GLY A 12 10.49 -42.20 -11.20
CA GLY A 12 11.40 -43.14 -10.53
C GLY A 12 12.06 -42.60 -9.26
N LYS A 13 12.06 -41.27 -9.04
CA LYS A 13 12.63 -40.65 -7.84
C LYS A 13 11.60 -40.47 -6.72
N THR A 14 10.38 -40.14 -7.07
CA THR A 14 9.35 -39.79 -6.10
C THR A 14 8.27 -40.86 -5.94
N GLY A 15 8.22 -41.86 -6.83
CA GLY A 15 7.20 -42.90 -6.89
C GLY A 15 5.78 -42.40 -7.24
N ARG A 16 5.62 -41.11 -7.63
CA ARG A 16 4.36 -40.52 -7.95
C ARG A 16 4.03 -40.61 -9.44
N LEU A 17 2.76 -40.58 -9.77
CA LEU A 17 2.30 -40.50 -11.15
C LEU A 17 2.63 -39.09 -11.71
N VAL A 18 3.14 -39.09 -12.94
CA VAL A 18 3.36 -37.88 -13.75
C VAL A 18 2.60 -38.04 -15.06
N GLY A 19 1.68 -37.14 -15.31
CA GLY A 19 1.01 -36.98 -16.59
C GLY A 19 1.80 -36.04 -17.51
N GLN A 20 2.07 -36.46 -18.72
CA GLN A 20 2.81 -35.68 -19.72
C GLN A 20 1.98 -35.51 -20.98
N ILE A 21 1.93 -34.29 -21.48
CA ILE A 21 1.24 -33.94 -22.72
C ILE A 21 2.15 -33.04 -23.56
N LYS A 22 2.12 -33.20 -24.88
CA LYS A 22 2.83 -32.31 -25.81
C LYS A 22 1.81 -31.47 -26.59
N VAL A 23 1.89 -30.13 -26.43
CA VAL A 23 1.02 -29.17 -27.11
C VAL A 23 1.89 -28.14 -27.81
N ASN A 24 1.71 -27.99 -29.13
CA ASN A 24 2.46 -27.01 -29.94
C ASN A 24 3.99 -27.09 -29.75
N GLY A 25 4.54 -28.32 -29.66
CA GLY A 25 5.97 -28.53 -29.44
C GLY A 25 6.42 -28.47 -27.98
N VAL A 26 5.61 -27.96 -27.09
CA VAL A 26 5.92 -27.83 -25.65
C VAL A 26 5.42 -29.04 -24.87
N VAL A 27 6.29 -29.61 -24.05
CA VAL A 27 5.94 -30.71 -23.16
C VAL A 27 5.46 -30.13 -21.83
N LYS A 28 4.20 -30.44 -21.48
CA LYS A 28 3.63 -30.09 -20.16
C LYS A 28 3.55 -31.34 -19.30
N ARG A 29 3.89 -31.18 -18.01
CA ARG A 29 3.83 -32.24 -17.02
C ARG A 29 3.05 -31.80 -15.82
N ILE A 30 2.18 -32.68 -15.31
CA ILE A 30 1.54 -32.54 -14.00
C ILE A 30 1.92 -33.72 -13.13
N THR A 31 2.16 -33.48 -11.84
CA THR A 31 2.54 -34.54 -10.90
C THR A 31 1.38 -34.79 -9.93
N GLN A 32 1.22 -36.04 -9.53
CA GLN A 32 0.27 -36.46 -8.52
C GLN A 32 0.49 -35.72 -7.20
N ARG A 33 -0.58 -35.23 -6.58
CA ARG A 33 -0.53 -34.53 -5.27
C ARG A 33 -0.22 -35.52 -4.15
N LYS A 34 0.24 -35.02 -2.99
CA LYS A 34 0.74 -35.85 -1.89
C LYS A 34 -0.28 -36.87 -1.34
N PHE A 35 -1.57 -36.57 -1.42
CA PHE A 35 -2.65 -37.43 -0.91
C PHE A 35 -3.70 -37.77 -1.98
N GLU A 36 -3.36 -37.60 -3.25
CA GLU A 36 -4.24 -37.85 -4.37
C GLU A 36 -4.17 -39.34 -4.77
N GLY A 37 -5.33 -39.98 -4.89
CA GLY A 37 -5.41 -41.34 -5.38
C GLY A 37 -5.02 -41.46 -6.86
N ASN A 38 -4.54 -42.66 -7.29
CA ASN A 38 -4.13 -42.89 -8.69
C ASN A 38 -5.30 -42.70 -9.67
N LYS A 39 -6.52 -43.06 -9.28
CA LYS A 39 -7.73 -42.86 -10.08
C LYS A 39 -8.04 -41.39 -10.24
N GLU A 40 -8.07 -40.65 -9.14
CA GLU A 40 -8.34 -39.23 -9.07
C GLU A 40 -7.31 -38.42 -9.90
N PHE A 41 -6.02 -38.79 -9.81
CA PHE A 41 -4.98 -38.18 -10.63
C PHE A 41 -5.23 -38.39 -12.14
N LYS A 42 -5.59 -39.64 -12.55
CA LYS A 42 -5.88 -39.94 -13.96
C LYS A 42 -7.10 -39.21 -14.47
N GLU A 43 -8.15 -39.09 -13.67
CA GLU A 43 -9.34 -38.31 -14.01
C GLU A 43 -8.98 -36.85 -14.23
N ARG A 44 -8.28 -36.21 -13.29
CA ARG A 44 -7.78 -34.82 -13.39
C ARG A 44 -6.86 -34.63 -14.60
N PHE A 45 -5.98 -35.59 -14.90
CA PHE A 45 -5.15 -35.53 -16.08
C PHE A 45 -5.97 -35.62 -17.38
N ASN A 46 -6.96 -36.50 -17.44
CA ASN A 46 -7.84 -36.62 -18.58
C ASN A 46 -8.71 -35.37 -18.80
N GLU A 47 -9.21 -34.75 -17.73
CA GLU A 47 -9.91 -33.49 -17.80
C GLU A 47 -9.00 -32.39 -18.41
N LEU A 48 -7.76 -32.32 -17.95
CA LEU A 48 -6.77 -31.38 -18.50
C LEU A 48 -6.52 -31.67 -19.99
N VAL A 49 -6.33 -32.93 -20.38
CA VAL A 49 -6.15 -33.33 -21.80
C VAL A 49 -7.34 -32.94 -22.64
N ASN A 50 -8.56 -33.15 -22.13
CA ASN A 50 -9.80 -32.84 -22.86
C ASN A 50 -10.07 -31.33 -22.94
N SER A 51 -9.55 -30.54 -22.01
CA SER A 51 -9.68 -29.07 -22.00
C SER A 51 -8.69 -28.40 -22.97
N ILE A 52 -7.70 -29.13 -23.50
CA ILE A 52 -6.69 -28.56 -24.40
C ILE A 52 -7.17 -28.61 -25.83
N ASP A 53 -7.25 -27.47 -26.48
CA ASP A 53 -7.38 -27.38 -27.93
C ASP A 53 -6.02 -27.62 -28.60
N PHE A 54 -5.83 -28.81 -29.17
CA PHE A 54 -4.60 -29.17 -29.87
C PHE A 54 -4.42 -28.48 -31.23
N SER A 55 -5.46 -27.82 -31.73
CA SER A 55 -5.42 -26.98 -32.93
C SER A 55 -5.05 -25.51 -32.62
N PHE A 56 -5.02 -25.15 -31.32
CA PHE A 56 -4.70 -23.79 -30.90
C PHE A 56 -3.35 -23.33 -31.47
N LYS A 57 -3.36 -22.19 -32.14
CA LYS A 57 -2.18 -21.50 -32.63
C LYS A 57 -2.10 -20.15 -31.93
N PRO A 58 -0.97 -19.82 -31.24
CA PRO A 58 -0.84 -18.52 -30.61
C PRO A 58 -0.81 -17.40 -31.66
N GLU A 59 -1.54 -16.32 -31.42
CA GLU A 59 -1.62 -15.16 -32.31
C GLU A 59 -0.41 -14.23 -32.19
N GLY A 60 0.48 -14.46 -31.20
CA GLY A 60 1.66 -13.64 -30.98
C GLY A 60 2.77 -14.38 -30.22
N GLN A 61 3.95 -13.75 -30.19
CA GLN A 61 5.16 -14.29 -29.58
C GLN A 61 5.72 -13.42 -28.46
N ASP A 62 4.91 -12.50 -27.92
CA ASP A 62 5.32 -11.60 -26.85
C ASP A 62 5.75 -12.35 -25.59
N ASN A 63 6.62 -11.71 -24.83
CA ASN A 63 7.07 -12.20 -23.53
C ASN A 63 6.31 -11.48 -22.40
N LEU A 64 6.33 -12.08 -21.20
CA LEU A 64 5.62 -11.53 -20.05
C LEU A 64 6.14 -10.16 -19.62
N TYR A 65 7.46 -9.91 -19.74
CA TYR A 65 8.03 -8.62 -19.37
C TYR A 65 7.41 -7.49 -20.19
N SER A 66 7.38 -7.64 -21.52
CA SER A 66 6.83 -6.60 -22.40
C SER A 66 5.33 -6.40 -22.20
N LEU A 67 4.56 -7.46 -21.98
CA LEU A 67 3.13 -7.35 -21.68
C LEU A 67 2.85 -6.60 -20.38
N ILE A 68 3.59 -6.90 -19.32
CA ILE A 68 3.45 -6.23 -18.03
C ILE A 68 3.90 -4.77 -18.13
N GLU A 69 5.02 -4.50 -18.79
CA GLU A 69 5.53 -3.15 -19.00
C GLU A 69 4.53 -2.28 -19.78
N GLN A 70 3.98 -2.79 -20.88
CA GLN A 70 2.95 -2.10 -21.65
C GLN A 70 1.71 -1.80 -20.79
N TYR A 71 1.25 -2.75 -19.98
CA TYR A 71 0.14 -2.55 -19.06
C TYR A 71 0.40 -1.44 -18.06
N ILE A 72 1.60 -1.41 -17.46
CA ILE A 72 1.98 -0.37 -16.49
C ILE A 72 2.01 1.00 -17.17
N LYS A 73 2.60 1.10 -18.37
CA LYS A 73 2.66 2.33 -19.17
C LYS A 73 1.27 2.82 -19.56
N GLN A 74 0.42 1.92 -20.05
CA GLN A 74 -0.94 2.28 -20.47
C GLN A 74 -1.77 2.80 -19.30
N LYS A 75 -1.73 2.15 -18.14
CA LYS A 75 -2.40 2.65 -16.92
C LYS A 75 -1.95 4.04 -16.51
N ASN A 76 -0.70 4.39 -16.75
CA ASN A 76 -0.19 5.73 -16.44
C ASN A 76 -0.71 6.75 -17.46
N ILE A 77 -0.69 6.40 -18.75
CA ILE A 77 -1.21 7.25 -19.84
C ILE A 77 -2.70 7.54 -19.62
N ASP A 78 -3.48 6.52 -19.26
CA ASP A 78 -4.91 6.61 -19.01
C ASP A 78 -5.27 7.33 -17.70
N GLY A 79 -4.27 7.79 -16.92
CA GLY A 79 -4.47 8.50 -15.65
C GLY A 79 -4.97 7.63 -14.49
N TYR A 80 -4.98 6.29 -14.62
CA TYR A 80 -5.40 5.38 -13.54
C TYR A 80 -4.37 5.20 -12.43
N THR A 81 -3.14 5.70 -12.62
CA THR A 81 -2.08 5.60 -11.61
C THR A 81 -1.40 6.95 -11.42
N SER A 82 -1.09 7.28 -10.14
CA SER A 82 -0.22 8.41 -9.86
C SER A 82 1.22 8.11 -10.32
N ALA A 83 2.00 9.15 -10.61
CA ALA A 83 3.41 9.05 -10.99
C ALA A 83 4.22 8.19 -9.99
N ARG A 84 3.96 8.33 -8.69
CA ARG A 84 4.57 7.50 -7.63
C ARG A 84 4.18 6.04 -7.72
N SER A 85 2.92 5.74 -8.05
CA SER A 85 2.45 4.36 -8.23
C SER A 85 3.04 3.74 -9.48
N TYR A 86 3.18 4.52 -10.55
CA TYR A 86 3.87 4.12 -11.77
C TYR A 86 5.32 3.72 -11.49
N ALA A 87 6.11 4.60 -10.85
CA ALA A 87 7.49 4.32 -10.48
C ALA A 87 7.63 3.05 -9.62
N ARG A 88 6.73 2.86 -8.65
CA ARG A 88 6.69 1.64 -7.81
C ARG A 88 6.34 0.37 -8.58
N ASN A 89 5.47 0.46 -9.58
CA ASN A 89 5.13 -0.68 -10.42
C ASN A 89 6.31 -1.07 -11.31
N ILE A 90 7.02 -0.09 -11.89
CA ILE A 90 8.26 -0.33 -12.66
C ILE A 90 9.34 -0.96 -11.77
N GLU A 91 9.53 -0.45 -10.54
CA GLU A 91 10.46 -1.06 -9.60
C GLU A 91 10.07 -2.51 -9.25
N SER A 92 8.78 -2.76 -9.04
CA SER A 92 8.27 -4.11 -8.78
C SER A 92 8.46 -5.04 -9.97
N LEU A 93 8.36 -4.55 -11.20
CA LEU A 93 8.66 -5.30 -12.43
C LEU A 93 10.15 -5.64 -12.51
N ARG A 94 11.05 -4.71 -12.20
CA ARG A 94 12.50 -4.96 -12.13
C ARG A 94 12.88 -6.01 -11.08
N LEU A 95 12.20 -5.99 -9.92
CA LEU A 95 12.40 -7.02 -8.89
C LEU A 95 11.85 -8.38 -9.34
N LEU A 96 10.73 -8.39 -10.03
CA LEU A 96 10.15 -9.60 -10.61
C LEU A 96 11.09 -10.21 -11.65
N ASP A 97 11.70 -9.40 -12.48
CA ASP A 97 12.68 -9.82 -13.49
C ASP A 97 13.89 -10.54 -12.88
N LYS A 98 14.38 -10.02 -11.75
CA LYS A 98 15.46 -10.70 -10.99
C LYS A 98 15.06 -12.06 -10.40
N CYS A 99 13.76 -12.31 -10.23
CA CYS A 99 13.25 -13.55 -9.66
C CYS A 99 12.85 -14.60 -10.71
N CYS A 100 12.62 -14.18 -11.95
CA CYS A 100 11.94 -14.97 -12.99
C CYS A 100 12.75 -15.04 -14.27
N ASP A 101 13.57 -16.06 -14.44
CA ASP A 101 14.38 -16.29 -15.65
C ASP A 101 13.55 -16.46 -16.94
N PHE A 102 12.23 -16.58 -16.81
CA PHE A 102 11.31 -16.80 -17.91
C PHE A 102 10.59 -15.56 -18.43
N LEU A 103 10.71 -14.40 -17.78
CA LEU A 103 9.95 -13.20 -18.18
C LEU A 103 10.22 -12.75 -19.62
N HIS A 104 11.43 -12.99 -20.13
CA HIS A 104 11.84 -12.63 -21.50
C HIS A 104 11.65 -13.78 -22.51
N LYS A 105 11.19 -14.96 -22.06
CA LYS A 105 10.84 -16.06 -22.97
C LYS A 105 9.46 -15.85 -23.55
N GLN A 106 9.22 -16.42 -24.73
CA GLN A 106 7.87 -16.47 -25.29
C GLN A 106 6.92 -17.08 -24.25
N VAL A 107 5.81 -16.41 -23.97
CA VAL A 107 4.91 -16.79 -22.88
C VAL A 107 4.37 -18.21 -23.01
N ILE A 108 4.19 -18.71 -24.23
CA ILE A 108 3.74 -20.09 -24.49
C ILE A 108 4.73 -21.17 -24.00
N LEU A 109 6.01 -20.83 -23.88
CA LEU A 109 7.07 -21.75 -23.42
C LEU A 109 7.18 -21.79 -21.90
N VAL A 110 6.48 -20.90 -21.18
CA VAL A 110 6.54 -20.85 -19.71
C VAL A 110 5.73 -21.99 -19.12
N THR A 111 6.29 -22.65 -18.14
CA THR A 111 5.69 -23.79 -17.44
C THR A 111 5.37 -23.48 -15.98
N THR A 112 4.50 -24.29 -15.38
CA THR A 112 4.22 -24.21 -13.93
C THR A 112 5.49 -24.37 -13.08
N ASN A 113 6.44 -25.20 -13.54
CA ASN A 113 7.71 -25.37 -12.83
C ASN A 113 8.58 -24.10 -12.83
N ASP A 114 8.54 -23.30 -13.89
CA ASP A 114 9.24 -22.02 -13.93
C ASP A 114 8.65 -21.06 -12.88
N ILE A 115 7.31 -21.04 -12.74
CA ILE A 115 6.62 -20.23 -11.72
C ILE A 115 6.98 -20.72 -10.30
N VAL A 116 7.05 -22.03 -10.08
CA VAL A 116 7.44 -22.61 -8.77
C VAL A 116 8.85 -22.18 -8.39
N LYS A 117 9.81 -22.21 -9.32
CA LYS A 117 11.19 -21.72 -9.07
C LYS A 117 11.19 -20.23 -8.73
N ALA A 118 10.45 -19.42 -9.48
CA ALA A 118 10.34 -17.98 -9.22
C ALA A 118 9.75 -17.69 -7.83
N LYS A 119 8.78 -18.50 -7.35
CA LYS A 119 8.27 -18.39 -5.98
C LYS A 119 9.36 -18.49 -4.93
N ASP A 120 10.28 -19.43 -5.07
CA ASP A 120 11.36 -19.62 -4.12
C ASP A 120 12.30 -18.39 -4.13
N ASN A 121 12.63 -17.86 -5.30
CA ASN A 121 13.43 -16.63 -5.43
C ASN A 121 12.74 -15.40 -4.84
N MET A 122 11.39 -15.34 -4.85
CA MET A 122 10.64 -14.22 -4.29
C MET A 122 10.65 -14.22 -2.76
N ARG A 123 10.79 -15.35 -2.08
CA ARG A 123 10.65 -15.47 -0.61
C ARG A 123 11.62 -14.61 0.19
N GLN A 124 12.74 -14.20 -0.40
CA GLN A 124 13.72 -13.30 0.21
C GLN A 124 13.25 -11.85 0.37
N TYR A 125 12.13 -11.48 -0.24
CA TYR A 125 11.58 -10.12 -0.17
C TYR A 125 10.49 -10.02 0.92
N ALA A 126 10.15 -8.78 1.31
CA ALA A 126 9.03 -8.54 2.23
C ALA A 126 7.69 -8.97 1.62
N GLN A 127 6.74 -9.45 2.43
CA GLN A 127 5.46 -9.98 1.96
C GLN A 127 4.69 -8.99 1.06
N SER A 128 4.73 -7.68 1.38
CA SER A 128 4.10 -6.65 0.56
C SER A 128 4.75 -6.49 -0.83
N THR A 129 6.08 -6.70 -0.93
CA THR A 129 6.82 -6.69 -2.20
C THR A 129 6.48 -7.92 -3.01
N ILE A 130 6.45 -9.09 -2.37
CA ILE A 130 6.01 -10.35 -2.99
C ILE A 130 4.60 -10.19 -3.57
N GLY A 131 3.67 -9.60 -2.79
CA GLY A 131 2.30 -9.35 -3.23
C GLY A 131 2.21 -8.55 -4.52
N LYS A 132 3.03 -7.52 -4.67
CA LYS A 132 3.10 -6.69 -5.88
C LYS A 132 3.68 -7.45 -7.07
N MET A 133 4.81 -8.13 -6.90
CA MET A 133 5.41 -8.97 -7.94
C MET A 133 4.43 -10.04 -8.42
N TRP A 134 3.78 -10.73 -7.49
CA TRP A 134 2.77 -11.75 -7.79
C TRP A 134 1.57 -11.20 -8.53
N SER A 135 1.11 -10.00 -8.16
CA SER A 135 0.01 -9.32 -8.86
C SER A 135 0.38 -8.96 -10.30
N LEU A 136 1.61 -8.47 -10.54
CA LEU A 136 2.10 -8.17 -11.88
C LEU A 136 2.20 -9.44 -12.74
N LEU A 137 2.69 -10.54 -12.16
CA LEU A 137 2.77 -11.82 -12.85
C LEU A 137 1.39 -12.33 -13.27
N LYS A 138 0.39 -12.23 -12.38
CA LYS A 138 -1.01 -12.55 -12.69
C LYS A 138 -1.52 -11.70 -13.85
N VAL A 139 -1.27 -10.40 -13.83
CA VAL A 139 -1.68 -9.49 -14.91
C VAL A 139 -1.05 -9.90 -16.25
N GLY A 140 0.25 -10.21 -16.27
CA GLY A 140 0.94 -10.63 -17.49
C GLY A 140 0.33 -11.89 -18.11
N PHE A 141 0.09 -12.92 -17.32
CA PHE A 141 -0.56 -14.15 -17.80
C PHE A 141 -2.01 -13.93 -18.24
N ASN A 142 -2.76 -13.11 -17.51
CA ASN A 142 -4.12 -12.76 -17.86
C ASN A 142 -4.19 -12.04 -19.22
N ILE A 143 -3.30 -11.07 -19.46
CA ILE A 143 -3.20 -10.40 -20.76
C ILE A 143 -2.83 -11.38 -21.87
N ALA A 144 -1.85 -12.25 -21.64
CA ALA A 144 -1.44 -13.25 -22.63
C ALA A 144 -2.57 -14.22 -22.97
N TYR A 145 -3.38 -14.60 -21.98
CA TYR A 145 -4.57 -15.43 -22.20
C TYR A 145 -5.62 -14.70 -23.06
N HIS A 146 -5.99 -13.48 -22.71
CA HIS A 146 -7.01 -12.71 -23.44
C HIS A 146 -6.55 -12.27 -24.84
N ARG A 147 -5.24 -12.18 -25.08
CA ARG A 147 -4.67 -11.94 -26.43
C ARG A 147 -4.40 -13.24 -27.20
N HIS A 148 -4.88 -14.38 -26.74
CA HIS A 148 -4.70 -15.70 -27.37
C HIS A 148 -3.23 -16.07 -27.61
N PHE A 149 -2.29 -15.58 -26.77
CA PHE A 149 -0.88 -16.01 -26.81
C PHE A 149 -0.67 -17.34 -26.09
N ILE A 150 -1.55 -17.68 -25.17
CA ILE A 150 -1.62 -18.95 -24.43
C ILE A 150 -3.06 -19.44 -24.36
N GLN A 151 -3.22 -20.74 -24.31
CA GLN A 151 -4.53 -21.38 -24.28
C GLN A 151 -5.25 -21.31 -22.93
N TYR A 152 -4.48 -21.19 -21.82
CA TYR A 152 -5.01 -21.06 -20.47
C TYR A 152 -4.05 -20.26 -19.61
N ASP A 153 -4.62 -19.53 -18.64
CA ASP A 153 -3.86 -18.75 -17.69
C ASP A 153 -3.28 -19.66 -16.59
N LEU A 154 -1.94 -19.82 -16.60
CA LEU A 154 -1.23 -20.64 -15.61
C LEU A 154 -1.43 -20.16 -14.17
N MET A 155 -1.70 -18.87 -13.95
CA MET A 155 -1.89 -18.31 -12.62
C MET A 155 -3.25 -18.64 -12.00
N ASN A 156 -4.18 -19.20 -12.79
CA ASN A 156 -5.44 -19.74 -12.30
C ASN A 156 -5.31 -21.17 -11.73
N ASP A 157 -4.13 -21.78 -11.83
CA ASP A 157 -3.90 -23.06 -11.14
C ASP A 157 -4.03 -22.87 -9.61
N VAL A 158 -5.00 -23.57 -9.02
CA VAL A 158 -5.31 -23.52 -7.59
C VAL A 158 -4.13 -23.91 -6.69
N THR A 159 -3.12 -24.60 -7.25
CA THR A 159 -1.90 -25.00 -6.52
C THR A 159 -0.87 -23.85 -6.46
N LEU A 160 -0.98 -22.85 -7.32
CA LEU A 160 -0.08 -21.71 -7.37
C LEU A 160 -0.55 -20.61 -6.42
N LYS A 161 -0.25 -20.78 -5.14
CA LYS A 161 -0.48 -19.74 -4.13
C LYS A 161 0.70 -18.77 -4.06
N ILE A 162 0.41 -17.53 -3.67
CA ILE A 162 1.43 -16.52 -3.40
C ILE A 162 2.48 -17.06 -2.40
N PRO A 163 3.78 -16.91 -2.67
CA PRO A 163 4.81 -17.37 -1.74
C PRO A 163 4.81 -16.54 -0.44
N LEU A 164 5.13 -17.21 0.66
CA LEU A 164 5.32 -16.54 1.94
C LEU A 164 6.76 -16.05 2.07
N SER A 165 6.92 -14.84 2.60
CA SER A 165 8.22 -14.25 2.90
C SER A 165 8.95 -15.04 3.97
N THR A 166 10.27 -15.19 3.82
CA THR A 166 11.16 -15.67 4.90
C THR A 166 11.63 -14.53 5.80
N LYS A 167 11.36 -13.25 5.42
CA LYS A 167 11.66 -12.10 6.27
C LYS A 167 10.62 -11.98 7.38
N THR A 168 11.10 -11.88 8.61
CA THR A 168 10.26 -11.49 9.74
C THR A 168 9.77 -10.06 9.52
N SER A 169 8.46 -9.85 9.47
CA SER A 169 7.89 -8.51 9.49
C SER A 169 8.12 -7.90 10.87
N LYS A 170 8.72 -6.70 10.93
CA LYS A 170 8.71 -5.92 12.18
C LYS A 170 7.25 -5.63 12.51
N VAL A 171 6.86 -5.93 13.75
CA VAL A 171 5.52 -5.61 14.23
C VAL A 171 5.38 -4.08 14.20
N VAL A 172 4.54 -3.58 13.31
CA VAL A 172 4.14 -2.18 13.26
C VAL A 172 2.89 -2.09 14.13
N GLY A 173 3.07 -1.84 15.42
CA GLY A 173 1.98 -1.66 16.38
C GLY A 173 1.90 -0.22 16.87
N ALA A 174 0.72 0.19 17.35
CA ALA A 174 0.56 1.42 18.09
C ALA A 174 1.45 1.42 19.35
N LEU A 175 1.77 2.60 19.87
CA LEU A 175 2.40 2.74 21.18
C LEU A 175 1.39 2.35 22.27
N ASP A 176 1.85 1.64 23.28
CA ASP A 176 1.04 1.38 24.48
C ASP A 176 0.91 2.64 25.35
N LYS A 177 0.14 2.55 26.43
CA LYS A 177 -0.16 3.70 27.30
C LYS A 177 1.12 4.33 27.90
N ASN A 178 2.09 3.52 28.31
CA ASN A 178 3.33 4.00 28.93
C ASN A 178 4.27 4.61 27.88
N GLU A 179 4.42 3.95 26.73
CA GLU A 179 5.19 4.45 25.59
C GLU A 179 4.63 5.79 25.09
N ARG A 180 3.29 5.94 25.04
CA ARG A 180 2.61 7.21 24.67
C ARG A 180 2.90 8.33 25.68
N ALA A 181 2.76 8.03 26.96
CA ALA A 181 3.01 9.02 28.02
C ALA A 181 4.47 9.46 28.01
N HIS A 182 5.41 8.52 27.85
CA HIS A 182 6.84 8.83 27.76
C HIS A 182 7.15 9.69 26.52
N LEU A 183 6.64 9.32 25.35
CA LEU A 183 6.84 10.12 24.14
C LEU A 183 6.29 11.55 24.31
N ARG A 184 5.07 11.72 24.85
CA ARG A 184 4.50 13.05 25.11
C ARG A 184 5.37 13.86 26.05
N SER A 185 5.84 13.27 27.15
CA SER A 185 6.76 13.93 28.07
C SER A 185 8.03 14.40 27.37
N VAL A 186 8.67 13.54 26.59
CA VAL A 186 9.87 13.91 25.80
C VAL A 186 9.60 15.06 24.85
N LEU A 187 8.48 15.04 24.13
CA LEU A 187 8.12 16.07 23.15
C LEU A 187 7.75 17.42 23.82
N GLU A 188 7.25 17.40 25.04
CA GLU A 188 6.80 18.60 25.77
C GLU A 188 7.89 19.23 26.64
N ASN A 189 8.89 18.48 27.03
CA ASN A 189 9.95 18.92 27.93
C ASN A 189 11.32 18.97 27.24
N GLU A 190 11.88 17.82 26.86
CA GLU A 190 13.27 17.70 26.39
C GLU A 190 13.45 18.14 24.93
N GLU A 191 12.44 17.91 24.09
CA GLU A 191 12.50 18.21 22.66
C GLU A 191 11.48 19.30 22.25
N LYS A 192 10.95 20.08 23.21
CA LYS A 192 9.87 21.05 22.98
C LYS A 192 10.20 22.07 21.88
N ASP A 193 11.40 22.58 21.88
CA ASP A 193 11.84 23.63 20.97
C ASP A 193 12.34 23.09 19.62
N HIS A 194 12.41 21.77 19.47
CA HIS A 194 12.82 21.17 18.20
C HIS A 194 11.75 21.38 17.12
N PRO A 195 12.12 21.81 15.89
CA PRO A 195 11.15 22.14 14.83
C PRO A 195 10.13 21.05 14.52
N TYR A 196 10.50 19.76 14.71
CA TYR A 196 9.62 18.63 14.42
C TYR A 196 8.75 18.20 15.61
N SER A 197 8.99 18.72 16.82
CA SER A 197 8.19 18.34 17.99
C SER A 197 6.72 18.70 17.82
N LEU A 198 6.42 19.93 17.43
CA LEU A 198 5.05 20.37 17.20
C LEU A 198 4.36 19.59 16.07
N ILE A 199 5.10 19.19 15.02
CA ILE A 199 4.59 18.32 13.95
C ILE A 199 4.08 17.00 14.52
N VAL A 200 4.89 16.34 15.35
CA VAL A 200 4.56 15.04 15.93
C VAL A 200 3.44 15.16 16.98
N ARG A 201 3.44 16.22 17.79
CA ARG A 201 2.37 16.48 18.77
C ARG A 201 1.04 16.73 18.09
N LEU A 202 1.01 17.54 17.02
CA LEU A 202 -0.19 17.75 16.22
C LEU A 202 -0.68 16.44 15.57
N GLN A 203 0.24 15.61 15.10
CA GLN A 203 -0.11 14.30 14.53
C GLN A 203 -0.67 13.33 15.57
N LEU A 204 -0.09 13.29 16.78
CA LEU A 204 -0.59 12.48 17.90
C LEU A 204 -1.97 12.93 18.38
N GLU A 205 -2.27 14.23 18.32
CA GLU A 205 -3.57 14.76 18.70
C GLU A 205 -4.65 14.46 17.66
N THR A 206 -4.32 14.64 16.40
CA THR A 206 -5.32 14.63 15.31
C THR A 206 -5.43 13.30 14.56
N GLY A 207 -4.37 12.49 14.59
CA GLY A 207 -4.26 11.28 13.78
C GLY A 207 -4.09 11.52 12.28
N MET A 208 -3.83 12.75 11.84
CA MET A 208 -3.57 13.10 10.43
C MET A 208 -2.42 12.28 9.83
N ARG A 209 -2.46 12.09 8.50
CA ARG A 209 -1.28 11.59 7.77
C ARG A 209 -0.17 12.64 7.80
N ILE A 210 1.10 12.23 7.83
CA ILE A 210 2.21 13.18 7.90
C ILE A 210 2.17 14.23 6.75
N GLY A 211 1.82 13.82 5.55
CA GLY A 211 1.67 14.77 4.43
C GLY A 211 0.54 15.78 4.64
N GLU A 212 -0.55 15.39 5.32
CA GLU A 212 -1.62 16.30 5.72
C GLU A 212 -1.11 17.29 6.77
N VAL A 213 -0.38 16.83 7.80
CA VAL A 213 0.21 17.71 8.82
C VAL A 213 1.13 18.75 8.20
N LEU A 214 2.08 18.31 7.38
CA LEU A 214 3.08 19.18 6.76
C LEU A 214 2.46 20.19 5.76
N ALA A 215 1.29 19.87 5.20
CA ALA A 215 0.55 20.76 4.32
C ALA A 215 -0.35 21.76 5.08
N ARG A 216 -0.34 21.81 6.41
CA ARG A 216 -1.18 22.76 7.14
C ARG A 216 -0.68 24.18 7.00
N SER A 217 -1.62 25.08 6.69
CA SER A 217 -1.45 26.52 6.60
C SER A 217 -2.10 27.18 7.81
N PHE A 218 -1.64 28.38 8.17
CA PHE A 218 -2.33 29.20 9.16
C PHE A 218 -3.76 29.55 8.74
N ASN A 219 -4.02 29.63 7.44
CA ASN A 219 -5.36 29.87 6.88
C ASN A 219 -6.33 28.68 7.10
N ASP A 220 -5.83 27.52 7.44
CA ASP A 220 -6.64 26.34 7.73
C ASP A 220 -7.21 26.34 9.16
N ILE A 221 -6.72 27.24 10.03
CA ILE A 221 -7.10 27.28 11.44
C ILE A 221 -8.18 28.33 11.66
N ASN A 222 -9.28 27.92 12.24
CA ASN A 222 -10.26 28.83 12.82
C ASN A 222 -10.02 28.92 14.33
N PHE A 223 -9.32 29.96 14.77
CA PHE A 223 -8.97 30.16 16.18
C PHE A 223 -10.20 30.44 17.07
N GLU A 224 -11.26 30.99 16.52
CA GLU A 224 -12.49 31.28 17.28
C GLU A 224 -13.30 30.01 17.52
N LYS A 225 -13.45 29.17 16.48
CA LYS A 225 -14.16 27.88 16.58
C LYS A 225 -13.31 26.78 17.20
N GLY A 226 -12.00 26.96 17.29
CA GLY A 226 -11.05 25.94 17.75
C GLY A 226 -10.93 24.77 16.80
N THR A 227 -10.92 25.00 15.49
CA THR A 227 -10.95 23.95 14.48
C THR A 227 -9.86 24.12 13.43
N MET A 228 -9.54 23.02 12.75
CA MET A 228 -8.59 22.98 11.64
C MET A 228 -9.20 22.27 10.43
N LYS A 229 -9.13 22.91 9.27
CA LYS A 229 -9.50 22.34 7.97
C LYS A 229 -8.37 21.48 7.41
N ILE A 230 -8.71 20.29 6.90
CA ILE A 230 -7.80 19.38 6.21
C ILE A 230 -8.35 19.17 4.80
N TRP A 231 -7.69 19.69 3.79
CA TRP A 231 -8.19 19.65 2.41
C TRP A 231 -7.07 19.38 1.39
N ASN A 232 -5.82 19.26 1.84
CA ASN A 232 -4.66 19.05 1.01
C ASN A 232 -3.59 18.23 1.74
N THR A 233 -2.59 17.79 1.00
CA THR A 233 -1.47 16.99 1.51
C THR A 233 -0.20 17.31 0.73
N LEU A 234 0.96 17.24 1.37
CA LEU A 234 2.23 17.16 0.66
C LEU A 234 2.43 15.73 0.14
N THR A 235 2.75 15.62 -1.13
CA THR A 235 3.07 14.36 -1.80
C THR A 235 4.34 14.52 -2.64
N LYS A 236 4.73 13.49 -3.38
CA LYS A 236 5.88 13.52 -4.27
C LYS A 236 5.41 13.38 -5.72
N ASP A 237 6.00 14.18 -6.61
CA ASP A 237 5.86 14.03 -8.05
C ASP A 237 6.66 12.83 -8.60
N GLU A 238 6.72 12.68 -9.90
CA GLU A 238 7.47 11.63 -10.59
C GLU A 238 8.99 11.72 -10.39
N ASN A 239 9.50 12.93 -10.13
CA ASN A 239 10.92 13.23 -9.88
C ASN A 239 11.26 13.21 -8.39
N TYR A 240 10.34 12.73 -7.53
CA TYR A 240 10.46 12.71 -6.06
C TYR A 240 10.52 14.10 -5.40
N ASN A 241 10.19 15.19 -6.12
CA ASN A 241 10.05 16.51 -5.52
C ASN A 241 8.77 16.56 -4.67
N ILE A 242 8.83 17.28 -3.55
CA ILE A 242 7.66 17.50 -2.72
C ILE A 242 6.76 18.53 -3.39
N ILE A 243 5.53 18.17 -3.59
CA ILE A 243 4.51 19.02 -4.18
C ILE A 243 3.29 19.11 -3.27
N TRP A 244 2.66 20.27 -3.32
CA TRP A 244 1.35 20.52 -2.73
C TRP A 244 0.27 19.87 -3.60
N SER A 245 -0.56 19.03 -2.99
CA SER A 245 -1.66 18.36 -3.69
C SER A 245 -2.95 18.55 -2.88
N GLU A 246 -3.96 19.07 -3.52
CA GLU A 246 -5.30 19.00 -2.96
C GLU A 246 -5.72 17.55 -2.81
N HIS A 247 -6.57 17.24 -1.82
CA HIS A 247 -7.17 15.90 -1.73
C HIS A 247 -7.97 15.66 -3.00
N THR A 248 -7.37 14.93 -3.91
CA THR A 248 -7.89 14.72 -5.25
C THR A 248 -9.26 14.07 -5.15
N LYS A 249 -10.22 14.73 -5.73
CA LYS A 249 -11.48 14.18 -6.21
C LYS A 249 -11.16 12.90 -6.98
N THR A 250 -11.27 11.75 -6.32
CA THR A 250 -11.06 10.49 -7.02
C THR A 250 -12.22 10.35 -7.97
N TYR A 251 -11.95 10.40 -9.27
CA TYR A 251 -12.95 10.13 -10.30
C TYR A 251 -13.36 8.67 -10.20
N SER A 252 -14.44 8.43 -9.48
CA SER A 252 -15.31 7.29 -9.72
C SER A 252 -16.33 7.76 -10.74
N ALA A 253 -16.64 6.96 -11.73
CA ALA A 253 -17.43 7.33 -12.93
C ALA A 253 -18.86 7.85 -12.62
N SER A 254 -19.30 7.98 -11.38
CA SER A 254 -20.68 8.39 -11.01
C SER A 254 -20.80 9.42 -9.88
N THR A 255 -19.78 9.69 -9.06
CA THR A 255 -19.92 10.69 -7.98
C THR A 255 -18.58 11.31 -7.58
N LYS A 256 -18.55 12.66 -7.60
CA LYS A 256 -17.49 13.47 -7.00
C LYS A 256 -17.61 13.41 -5.47
N ILE A 257 -16.92 12.49 -4.81
CA ILE A 257 -16.82 12.50 -3.35
C ILE A 257 -15.42 13.04 -3.00
N ASP A 258 -15.39 14.12 -2.24
CA ASP A 258 -14.17 14.73 -1.67
C ASP A 258 -13.67 13.81 -0.54
N LYS A 259 -12.99 12.71 -0.91
CA LYS A 259 -12.47 11.72 0.04
C LYS A 259 -11.25 12.28 0.75
N GLY A 260 -11.46 12.99 1.85
CA GLY A 260 -10.39 13.47 2.73
C GLY A 260 -10.51 14.88 3.25
N ALA A 261 -11.30 15.75 2.59
CA ALA A 261 -11.58 17.09 3.11
C ALA A 261 -12.47 16.97 4.35
N ARG A 262 -12.01 17.53 5.46
CA ARG A 262 -12.72 17.49 6.74
C ARG A 262 -12.29 18.65 7.63
N GLU A 263 -13.09 18.97 8.62
CA GLU A 263 -12.77 19.94 9.66
C GLU A 263 -12.73 19.22 11.02
N ILE A 264 -11.65 19.35 11.74
CA ILE A 264 -11.45 18.67 13.03
C ILE A 264 -11.25 19.67 14.15
N PRO A 265 -11.74 19.41 15.37
CA PRO A 265 -11.47 20.25 16.53
C PRO A 265 -10.03 20.03 17.02
N LEU A 266 -9.45 21.06 17.59
CA LEU A 266 -8.16 21.07 18.25
C LEU A 266 -8.34 21.32 19.77
N THR A 267 -7.43 20.78 20.59
CA THR A 267 -7.38 21.08 22.01
C THR A 267 -6.98 22.54 22.26
N SER A 268 -7.39 23.09 23.39
CA SER A 268 -7.03 24.45 23.80
C SER A 268 -5.51 24.63 23.89
N ASN A 269 -4.77 23.60 24.32
CA ASN A 269 -3.31 23.61 24.40
C ASN A 269 -2.70 23.74 22.99
N MET A 270 -3.14 22.90 22.04
CA MET A 270 -2.64 22.95 20.67
C MET A 270 -2.97 24.29 19.98
N LEU A 271 -4.19 24.82 20.20
CA LEU A 271 -4.58 26.13 19.68
C LEU A 271 -3.71 27.25 20.24
N SER A 272 -3.37 27.20 21.53
CA SER A 272 -2.47 28.17 22.16
C SER A 272 -1.08 28.15 21.52
N GLU A 273 -0.51 26.96 21.29
CA GLU A 273 0.79 26.82 20.65
C GLU A 273 0.78 27.30 19.18
N LEU A 274 -0.24 26.92 18.44
CA LEU A 274 -0.39 27.36 17.05
C LEU A 274 -0.62 28.87 16.97
N SER A 275 -1.37 29.46 17.91
CA SER A 275 -1.56 30.91 18.00
C SER A 275 -0.25 31.65 18.31
N LYS A 276 0.57 31.13 19.22
CA LYS A 276 1.91 31.67 19.48
C LYS A 276 2.77 31.63 18.21
N ARG A 277 2.81 30.48 17.54
CA ARG A 277 3.56 30.32 16.29
C ARG A 277 3.05 31.23 15.16
N PHE A 278 1.73 31.46 15.08
CA PHE A 278 1.15 32.40 14.15
C PHE A 278 1.58 33.85 14.43
N LYS A 279 1.59 34.27 15.72
CA LYS A 279 2.07 35.60 16.12
C LYS A 279 3.55 35.79 15.79
N ASP A 280 4.38 34.78 16.04
CA ASP A 280 5.81 34.84 15.73
C ASP A 280 6.02 34.93 14.20
N TYR A 281 5.28 34.13 13.42
CA TYR A 281 5.28 34.19 11.95
C TYR A 281 4.85 35.58 11.42
N SER A 282 3.75 36.13 11.96
CA SER A 282 3.21 37.44 11.52
C SER A 282 4.12 38.62 11.87
N ARG A 283 4.99 38.47 12.88
CA ARG A 283 6.01 39.47 13.25
C ARG A 283 7.30 39.31 12.49
N SER A 284 7.55 38.15 11.89
CA SER A 284 8.71 37.89 11.09
C SER A 284 8.53 38.44 9.68
N ASN A 285 9.63 38.77 9.00
CA ASN A 285 9.62 39.11 7.57
C ASN A 285 9.65 37.84 6.70
N LEU A 286 9.39 36.66 7.30
CA LEU A 286 9.39 35.39 6.61
C LEU A 286 8.05 35.18 5.92
N SER A 287 8.10 34.69 4.70
CA SER A 287 6.90 34.27 3.97
C SER A 287 7.18 32.96 3.22
N ASN A 288 6.15 32.18 3.00
CA ASN A 288 6.22 31.03 2.12
C ASN A 288 4.94 30.98 1.27
N ILE A 289 5.02 30.28 0.14
CA ILE A 289 4.01 30.34 -0.93
C ILE A 289 2.59 29.96 -0.49
N HIS A 290 2.45 29.17 0.58
CA HIS A 290 1.15 28.69 1.06
C HIS A 290 0.84 29.09 2.51
N ASN A 291 1.60 29.99 3.12
CA ASN A 291 1.51 30.31 4.56
C ASN A 291 1.57 29.06 5.45
N CYS A 292 2.41 28.09 5.06
CA CYS A 292 2.56 26.81 5.77
C CYS A 292 3.08 27.03 7.18
N ILE A 293 2.49 26.29 8.14
CA ILE A 293 2.90 26.28 9.54
C ILE A 293 4.29 25.64 9.69
N PHE A 294 4.54 24.61 8.88
CA PHE A 294 5.74 23.80 8.93
C PHE A 294 6.54 23.95 7.63
N TYR A 295 7.51 24.84 7.66
CA TYR A 295 8.35 25.17 6.51
C TYR A 295 9.79 25.34 6.93
N ASP A 296 10.73 24.85 6.14
CA ASP A 296 12.15 25.04 6.35
C ASP A 296 12.60 26.37 5.71
N TYR A 297 12.60 27.42 6.49
CA TYR A 297 12.99 28.75 6.01
C TYR A 297 14.49 28.88 5.73
N ALA A 298 15.33 28.01 6.30
CA ALA A 298 16.77 28.04 6.07
C ALA A 298 17.11 27.60 4.63
N ASN A 299 16.36 26.60 4.14
CA ASN A 299 16.56 26.05 2.80
C ASN A 299 15.51 26.52 1.79
N GLY A 300 14.43 27.18 2.24
CA GLY A 300 13.35 27.61 1.35
C GLY A 300 12.50 26.45 0.84
N GLU A 301 12.40 25.35 1.56
CA GLU A 301 11.74 24.11 1.14
C GLU A 301 10.68 23.63 2.13
N PHE A 302 9.78 22.75 1.65
CA PHE A 302 8.89 22.00 2.52
C PHE A 302 9.66 20.96 3.34
N ILE A 303 9.33 20.85 4.61
CA ILE A 303 9.86 19.78 5.49
C ILE A 303 9.49 18.42 4.89
N LYS A 304 10.47 17.51 4.79
CA LYS A 304 10.29 16.19 4.20
C LYS A 304 9.85 15.17 5.26
N PRO A 305 8.86 14.32 4.98
CA PRO A 305 8.45 13.25 5.91
C PRO A 305 9.60 12.36 6.38
N GLU A 306 10.60 12.17 5.54
CA GLU A 306 11.79 11.36 5.83
C GLU A 306 12.67 12.00 6.92
N GLU A 307 12.73 13.32 6.97
CA GLU A 307 13.48 14.07 7.99
C GLU A 307 12.83 13.90 9.36
N VAL A 308 11.50 14.06 9.43
CA VAL A 308 10.74 13.83 10.66
C VAL A 308 10.90 12.38 11.15
N ASN A 309 10.84 11.40 10.24
CA ASN A 309 11.06 10.00 10.58
C ASN A 309 12.50 9.72 11.04
N SER A 310 13.48 10.39 10.48
CA SER A 310 14.88 10.25 10.88
C SER A 310 15.10 10.84 12.28
N TRP A 311 14.48 11.97 12.57
CA TRP A 311 14.51 12.57 13.91
C TRP A 311 13.78 11.68 14.94
N LEU A 312 12.60 11.16 14.62
CA LEU A 312 11.86 10.23 15.50
C LEU A 312 12.71 9.00 15.87
N ARG A 313 13.47 8.44 14.92
CA ARG A 313 14.38 7.33 15.23
C ARG A 313 15.51 7.75 16.18
N ARG A 314 16.06 8.96 16.02
CA ARG A 314 17.12 9.48 16.91
C ARG A 314 16.61 9.68 18.35
N ILE A 315 15.44 10.32 18.51
CA ILE A 315 14.87 10.51 19.87
C ILE A 315 14.46 9.17 20.50
N ASN A 316 13.97 8.21 19.70
CA ASN A 316 13.67 6.88 20.22
C ASN A 316 14.91 6.19 20.80
N ILE A 317 16.05 6.28 20.12
CA ILE A 317 17.33 5.73 20.61
C ILE A 317 17.80 6.50 21.85
N LYS A 318 17.73 7.85 21.81
CA LYS A 318 18.22 8.73 22.89
C LYS A 318 17.43 8.53 24.18
N TYR A 319 16.12 8.46 24.09
CA TYR A 319 15.21 8.42 25.25
C TYR A 319 14.63 7.03 25.53
N LYS A 320 14.94 6.02 24.70
CA LYS A 320 14.43 4.63 24.84
C LYS A 320 12.91 4.56 24.97
N ILE A 321 12.20 5.24 24.08
CA ILE A 321 10.75 5.41 24.15
C ILE A 321 10.02 4.08 23.92
N THR A 322 10.46 3.30 22.93
CA THR A 322 9.85 2.02 22.54
C THR A 322 10.86 1.13 21.81
N ASP A 323 10.66 -0.19 21.88
CA ASP A 323 11.41 -1.18 21.09
C ASP A 323 10.93 -1.23 19.62
N LYS A 324 9.81 -0.59 19.31
CA LYS A 324 9.27 -0.48 17.96
C LYS A 324 10.04 0.55 17.14
N SER A 325 9.95 0.46 15.83
CA SER A 325 10.51 1.50 14.94
C SER A 325 9.62 2.75 14.98
N LEU A 326 10.00 3.76 15.75
CA LEU A 326 9.22 4.99 15.89
C LEU A 326 9.17 5.77 14.57
N THR A 327 7.99 5.96 14.02
CA THR A 327 7.73 6.64 12.75
C THR A 327 6.45 7.46 12.80
N THR A 328 6.31 8.41 11.89
CA THR A 328 5.08 9.22 11.75
C THR A 328 3.82 8.37 11.50
N HIS A 329 3.96 7.19 10.88
CA HIS A 329 2.83 6.29 10.67
C HIS A 329 2.34 5.66 11.99
N ILE A 330 3.27 5.34 12.89
CA ILE A 330 2.94 4.84 14.24
C ILE A 330 2.18 5.91 15.04
N MET A 331 2.50 7.20 14.89
CA MET A 331 1.76 8.28 15.57
C MET A 331 0.27 8.22 15.25
N ARG A 332 -0.05 8.07 13.97
CA ARG A 332 -1.44 7.92 13.52
C ARG A 332 -2.09 6.64 14.05
N HIS A 333 -1.42 5.50 13.99
CA HIS A 333 -1.91 4.25 14.57
C HIS A 333 -2.16 4.39 16.08
N THR A 334 -1.23 5.03 16.78
CA THR A 334 -1.33 5.30 18.22
C THR A 334 -2.57 6.14 18.54
N ARG A 335 -2.84 7.20 17.76
CA ARG A 335 -4.05 8.00 17.97
C ARG A 335 -5.33 7.22 17.72
N ILE A 336 -5.39 6.44 16.66
CA ILE A 336 -6.56 5.58 16.37
C ILE A 336 -6.80 4.60 17.53
N THR A 337 -5.76 3.93 18.00
CA THR A 337 -5.85 3.00 19.13
C THR A 337 -6.32 3.71 20.40
N GLU A 338 -5.74 4.88 20.71
CA GLU A 338 -6.13 5.69 21.88
C GLU A 338 -7.60 6.09 21.84
N LEU A 339 -8.11 6.58 20.70
CA LEU A 339 -9.52 6.93 20.52
C LEU A 339 -10.44 5.70 20.63
N THR A 340 -9.97 4.54 20.16
CA THR A 340 -10.70 3.27 20.30
C THR A 340 -10.74 2.79 21.76
N GLU A 341 -9.61 2.89 22.49
CA GLU A 341 -9.53 2.57 23.92
C GLU A 341 -10.44 3.47 24.78
N GLN A 342 -10.65 4.70 24.34
CA GLN A 342 -11.56 5.67 24.96
C GLN A 342 -13.02 5.48 24.53
N HIS A 343 -13.32 4.42 23.80
CA HIS A 343 -14.66 4.05 23.34
C HIS A 343 -15.38 5.13 22.49
N LEU A 344 -14.61 5.95 21.76
CA LEU A 344 -15.23 6.85 20.79
C LEU A 344 -15.97 6.07 19.72
N HIS A 345 -17.08 6.66 19.24
CA HIS A 345 -17.84 6.04 18.16
C HIS A 345 -16.95 5.87 16.91
N PRO A 346 -16.88 4.67 16.29
CA PRO A 346 -15.99 4.38 15.17
C PRO A 346 -16.11 5.39 14.02
N ILE A 347 -17.31 5.91 13.75
CA ILE A 347 -17.55 6.90 12.70
C ILE A 347 -16.81 8.21 12.96
N VAL A 348 -16.71 8.64 14.22
CA VAL A 348 -15.96 9.84 14.63
C VAL A 348 -14.47 9.62 14.43
N ILE A 349 -13.96 8.43 14.83
CA ILE A 349 -12.55 8.07 14.63
C ILE A 349 -12.21 8.13 13.14
N HIS A 350 -13.02 7.49 12.30
CA HIS A 350 -12.82 7.46 10.85
C HIS A 350 -12.85 8.86 10.25
N TYR A 351 -13.82 9.70 10.64
CA TYR A 351 -13.91 11.08 10.22
C TYR A 351 -12.64 11.86 10.58
N MET A 352 -12.24 11.84 11.85
CA MET A 352 -11.05 12.57 12.33
C MET A 352 -9.78 12.18 11.56
N VAL A 353 -9.55 10.87 11.38
CA VAL A 353 -8.33 10.41 10.73
C VAL A 353 -8.42 10.38 9.19
N GLY A 354 -9.60 10.53 8.61
CA GLY A 354 -9.80 10.46 7.15
C GLY A 354 -9.50 9.07 6.60
N HIS A 355 -10.14 8.02 7.18
CA HIS A 355 -10.14 6.68 6.62
C HIS A 355 -11.26 6.57 5.59
N SER A 356 -10.94 6.11 4.39
CA SER A 356 -11.93 5.66 3.42
C SER A 356 -12.11 4.16 3.58
N ASP A 357 -13.17 3.71 4.26
CA ASP A 357 -13.53 2.31 4.25
C ASP A 357 -14.15 1.94 2.90
N LYS A 358 -13.65 0.87 2.32
CA LYS A 358 -14.19 0.30 1.07
C LYS A 358 -15.45 -0.55 1.29
N SER A 359 -16.05 -0.55 2.47
CA SER A 359 -17.30 -1.28 2.71
C SER A 359 -18.49 -0.42 2.28
N SER A 360 -19.28 -0.93 1.35
CA SER A 360 -20.41 -0.26 0.70
C SER A 360 -21.54 0.19 1.68
N ILE A 361 -21.55 -0.28 2.91
CA ILE A 361 -22.52 0.10 3.94
C ILE A 361 -22.10 1.39 4.64
N THR A 362 -20.82 1.68 4.70
CA THR A 362 -20.25 2.82 5.42
C THR A 362 -20.14 4.09 4.55
N GLU A 363 -20.09 3.96 3.23
CA GLU A 363 -19.94 5.11 2.32
C GLU A 363 -21.11 6.12 2.41
N ASN A 364 -22.33 5.67 2.68
CA ASN A 364 -23.50 6.52 2.78
C ASN A 364 -23.69 7.18 4.15
N VAL A 365 -23.00 6.71 5.20
CA VAL A 365 -23.13 7.22 6.57
C VAL A 365 -22.09 8.31 6.87
N TYR A 366 -20.97 8.34 6.14
CA TYR A 366 -19.87 9.30 6.39
C TYR A 366 -20.12 10.71 5.85
N THR A 367 -21.07 10.90 4.96
CA THR A 367 -21.36 12.21 4.37
C THR A 367 -22.06 13.19 5.33
N ASP A 368 -22.62 12.70 6.44
CA ASP A 368 -23.46 13.51 7.33
C ASP A 368 -22.96 13.63 8.78
N VAL A 369 -21.67 13.31 9.04
CA VAL A 369 -21.09 13.53 10.39
C VAL A 369 -20.90 15.02 10.61
N SER A 370 -21.72 15.62 11.48
CA SER A 370 -21.59 17.02 11.83
C SER A 370 -20.37 17.28 12.73
N LEU A 371 -19.75 18.44 12.58
CA LEU A 371 -18.67 18.89 13.45
C LEU A 371 -19.09 18.95 14.92
N ASP A 372 -20.35 19.31 15.19
CA ASP A 372 -20.92 19.37 16.54
C ASP A 372 -20.99 17.97 17.18
N PHE A 373 -21.38 16.95 16.42
CA PHE A 373 -21.35 15.57 16.90
C PHE A 373 -19.92 15.12 17.23
N VAL A 374 -18.95 15.47 16.39
CA VAL A 374 -17.52 15.17 16.67
C VAL A 374 -17.06 15.86 17.95
N LYS A 375 -17.42 17.13 18.17
CA LYS A 375 -17.10 17.88 19.39
C LYS A 375 -17.73 17.25 20.61
N GLN A 376 -19.02 16.88 20.55
CA GLN A 376 -19.73 16.21 21.65
C GLN A 376 -19.09 14.89 22.04
N GLU A 377 -18.71 14.06 21.08
CA GLU A 377 -18.03 12.81 21.36
C GLU A 377 -16.66 13.04 22.03
N LEU A 378 -15.90 14.03 21.56
CA LEU A 378 -14.59 14.34 22.16
C LEU A 378 -14.69 14.93 23.57
N THR A 379 -15.75 15.70 23.89
CA THR A 379 -15.98 16.20 25.25
C THR A 379 -16.29 15.11 26.28
N LYS A 380 -16.77 13.93 25.84
CA LYS A 380 -16.94 12.77 26.75
C LYS A 380 -15.61 12.19 27.24
N MET A 381 -14.51 12.60 26.66
CA MET A 381 -13.14 12.12 27.02
C MET A 381 -12.52 12.88 28.18
N GLY A 382 -13.18 13.92 28.73
CA GLY A 382 -12.82 14.67 29.92
C GLY A 382 -11.86 15.77 29.60
#